data_4684583433403bd559b092026bab03f6
#
_entry.id   4684583433403bd559b092026bab03f6
#
_cell.length_a   1.000
_cell.length_b   1.000
_cell.length_c   1.000
_cell.angle_alpha   90.00
_cell.angle_beta   90.00
_cell.angle_gamma   90.00
#
_symmetry.space_group_name_H-M   'P 1'
#
loop_
_entity.id
_entity.type
_entity.pdbx_description
1 polymer ?
#
loop_
_entity_poly.entity_id
_entity_poly.type
_entity_poly.pdbx_seq_one_letter_code
_entity_poly.pdbx_strand_id
1 'polypeptide(L)'
;MAMEISLDENGKISPDSELFKQLDEWHDKDEYRKIVEAVLSVPHENWSNKLWFRLISAYNNMEEFDKAREELDKIAPFCDNPADIAKLHYMHGYIYYREDREYLAIAEYRCGLEADPDNTAGLNLENEIEDCRKYIRKNHAKLRSLSEKLYNDIKVRCREKSEKNKLSDEEFTLYLGFLPALRVIPGHEHSIGFDYSGKYESAEKQALLDWLKTGFGITDRESFFDFYYNAPHCNINSMGEEVRMYLAGTPLFDMDQLNSDGRYAFECFTEFIKTFNEFLPDAGVLAWDISEGMGFVRWAYACDIITDADFSEQMRFLHDLAREYFTSFEDYILSLAFGAAFFMFKLDKLNLISSIDYLARTAPLLLHGDLPDLEW
;
A
#
# COMPACT_ATOMS: atom_id res chain seq x y z
N MET A 1 19.44 -17.51 40.64
CA MET A 1 20.66 -18.26 40.28
C MET A 1 21.17 -17.61 39.01
N ALA A 2 22.43 -17.15 38.98
CA ALA A 2 23.04 -16.67 37.73
C ALA A 2 23.17 -17.87 36.79
N MET A 3 22.57 -17.80 35.59
CA MET A 3 22.74 -18.83 34.55
C MET A 3 24.23 -18.85 34.14
N GLU A 4 24.77 -20.06 34.00
CA GLU A 4 26.14 -20.24 33.53
C GLU A 4 26.15 -19.96 32.02
N ILE A 5 26.77 -18.83 31.61
CA ILE A 5 26.90 -18.40 30.25
C ILE A 5 28.24 -18.94 29.71
N SER A 6 28.19 -19.85 28.77
CA SER A 6 29.37 -20.30 28.04
C SER A 6 29.51 -19.48 26.75
N LEU A 7 30.73 -18.97 26.49
CA LEU A 7 31.06 -18.24 25.26
C LEU A 7 31.83 -19.16 24.30
N ASP A 8 31.63 -18.92 23.00
CA ASP A 8 32.40 -19.56 21.94
C ASP A 8 33.78 -18.90 21.74
N GLU A 9 34.55 -19.34 20.78
CA GLU A 9 35.86 -18.81 20.45
C GLU A 9 35.88 -17.33 20.02
N ASN A 10 34.72 -16.82 19.56
CA ASN A 10 34.51 -15.43 19.14
C ASN A 10 33.95 -14.55 20.29
N GLY A 11 33.82 -15.09 21.50
CA GLY A 11 33.25 -14.39 22.65
C GLY A 11 31.72 -14.23 22.58
N LYS A 12 31.03 -14.97 21.73
CA LYS A 12 29.56 -14.99 21.60
C LYS A 12 28.96 -16.12 22.45
N ILE A 13 27.71 -15.97 22.86
CA ILE A 13 27.00 -17.03 23.60
C ILE A 13 26.99 -18.29 22.74
N SER A 14 27.53 -19.38 23.26
CA SER A 14 27.54 -20.69 22.60
C SER A 14 26.11 -21.21 22.40
N PRO A 15 25.77 -21.75 21.21
CA PRO A 15 24.47 -22.38 20.96
C PRO A 15 24.14 -23.54 21.93
N ASP A 16 25.14 -24.16 22.52
CA ASP A 16 25.00 -25.28 23.47
C ASP A 16 24.93 -24.83 24.94
N SER A 17 24.92 -23.51 25.19
CA SER A 17 24.86 -22.97 26.56
C SER A 17 23.54 -23.31 27.25
N GLU A 18 23.58 -23.35 28.59
CA GLU A 18 22.39 -23.55 29.41
C GLU A 18 21.33 -22.47 29.17
N LEU A 19 21.78 -21.28 28.79
CA LEU A 19 20.88 -20.19 28.42
C LEU A 19 19.95 -20.60 27.25
N PHE A 20 20.50 -21.15 26.15
CA PHE A 20 19.66 -21.55 25.01
C PHE A 20 18.66 -22.65 25.37
N LYS A 21 19.04 -23.62 26.18
CA LYS A 21 18.12 -24.66 26.68
C LYS A 21 16.95 -24.03 27.46
N GLN A 22 17.28 -23.05 28.30
CA GLN A 22 16.27 -22.36 29.10
C GLN A 22 15.35 -21.48 28.22
N LEU A 23 15.92 -20.81 27.18
CA LEU A 23 15.12 -20.05 26.21
C LEU A 23 14.16 -20.95 25.43
N ASP A 24 14.61 -22.17 25.06
CA ASP A 24 13.76 -23.17 24.39
C ASP A 24 12.63 -23.64 25.32
N GLU A 25 12.93 -23.95 26.59
CA GLU A 25 11.90 -24.29 27.57
C GLU A 25 10.85 -23.20 27.79
N TRP A 26 11.27 -21.93 27.83
CA TRP A 26 10.34 -20.80 27.98
C TRP A 26 9.52 -20.59 26.71
N HIS A 27 10.12 -20.81 25.55
CA HIS A 27 9.40 -20.75 24.28
C HIS A 27 8.28 -21.80 24.25
N ASP A 28 8.57 -23.04 24.62
CA ASP A 28 7.59 -24.15 24.66
C ASP A 28 6.46 -23.92 25.67
N LYS A 29 6.67 -23.02 26.64
CA LYS A 29 5.68 -22.64 27.66
C LYS A 29 5.02 -21.30 27.43
N ASP A 30 5.24 -20.68 26.26
CA ASP A 30 4.78 -19.33 25.91
C ASP A 30 5.22 -18.22 26.90
N GLU A 31 6.34 -18.44 27.59
CA GLU A 31 6.88 -17.50 28.58
C GLU A 31 7.80 -16.45 27.93
N TYR A 32 7.35 -15.81 26.86
CA TYR A 32 8.15 -14.93 25.98
C TYR A 32 8.77 -13.73 26.71
N ARG A 33 8.10 -13.18 27.74
CA ARG A 33 8.68 -12.08 28.56
C ARG A 33 9.96 -12.50 29.25
N LYS A 34 10.04 -13.74 29.72
CA LYS A 34 11.27 -14.25 30.36
C LYS A 34 12.41 -14.37 29.34
N ILE A 35 12.10 -14.72 28.09
CA ILE A 35 13.07 -14.74 26.99
C ILE A 35 13.62 -13.33 26.78
N VAL A 36 12.76 -12.33 26.66
CA VAL A 36 13.16 -10.93 26.47
C VAL A 36 14.04 -10.45 27.62
N GLU A 37 13.61 -10.65 28.86
CA GLU A 37 14.38 -10.23 30.06
C GLU A 37 15.76 -10.92 30.13
N ALA A 38 15.80 -12.21 29.84
CA ALA A 38 17.04 -12.98 29.85
C ALA A 38 18.03 -12.51 28.77
N VAL A 39 17.54 -12.36 27.52
CA VAL A 39 18.38 -11.92 26.40
C VAL A 39 18.89 -10.49 26.63
N LEU A 40 18.05 -9.56 27.07
CA LEU A 40 18.45 -8.18 27.36
C LEU A 40 19.39 -8.06 28.56
N SER A 41 19.46 -9.07 29.43
CA SER A 41 20.45 -9.12 30.54
C SER A 41 21.84 -9.50 30.07
N VAL A 42 22.01 -10.07 28.90
CA VAL A 42 23.31 -10.44 28.31
C VAL A 42 23.95 -9.20 27.70
N PRO A 43 25.23 -8.93 27.95
CA PRO A 43 25.96 -7.86 27.29
C PRO A 43 25.88 -8.01 25.76
N HIS A 44 25.58 -6.91 25.06
CA HIS A 44 25.31 -6.93 23.63
C HIS A 44 26.50 -7.44 22.78
N GLU A 45 27.72 -7.18 23.26
CA GLU A 45 28.97 -7.70 22.65
C GLU A 45 29.03 -9.22 22.62
N ASN A 46 28.29 -9.92 23.47
CA ASN A 46 28.25 -11.37 23.53
C ASN A 46 27.06 -11.99 22.72
N TRP A 47 26.24 -11.16 22.07
CA TRP A 47 25.13 -11.67 21.28
C TRP A 47 25.60 -12.34 19.99
N SER A 48 25.12 -13.58 19.77
CA SER A 48 25.14 -14.22 18.44
C SER A 48 23.87 -13.92 17.67
N ASN A 49 23.89 -14.06 16.34
CA ASN A 49 22.68 -13.91 15.53
C ASN A 49 21.56 -14.84 16.01
N LYS A 50 21.91 -16.07 16.43
CA LYS A 50 20.94 -17.02 17.01
C LYS A 50 20.25 -16.46 18.26
N LEU A 51 20.97 -15.79 19.15
CA LEU A 51 20.41 -15.17 20.34
C LEU A 51 19.49 -13.99 19.98
N TRP A 52 19.94 -13.18 19.03
CA TRP A 52 19.17 -12.04 18.54
C TRP A 52 17.84 -12.47 17.91
N PHE A 53 17.85 -13.51 17.07
CA PHE A 53 16.62 -14.08 16.52
C PHE A 53 15.69 -14.66 17.58
N ARG A 54 16.19 -15.13 18.74
CA ARG A 54 15.33 -15.53 19.88
C ARG A 54 14.58 -14.35 20.48
N LEU A 55 15.24 -13.19 20.59
CA LEU A 55 14.60 -11.95 21.05
C LEU A 55 13.49 -11.51 20.07
N ILE A 56 13.81 -11.47 18.78
CA ILE A 56 12.85 -11.08 17.73
C ILE A 56 11.66 -12.03 17.73
N SER A 57 11.89 -13.34 17.81
CA SER A 57 10.83 -14.35 17.91
C SER A 57 9.94 -14.14 19.12
N ALA A 58 10.52 -13.78 20.27
CA ALA A 58 9.76 -13.50 21.47
C ALA A 58 8.87 -12.25 21.30
N TYR A 59 9.40 -11.17 20.71
CA TYR A 59 8.59 -9.99 20.38
C TYR A 59 7.46 -10.30 19.39
N ASN A 60 7.75 -11.08 18.34
CA ASN A 60 6.74 -11.51 17.38
C ASN A 60 5.61 -12.31 18.04
N ASN A 61 5.92 -13.23 18.94
CA ASN A 61 4.92 -14.03 19.64
C ASN A 61 4.11 -13.22 20.68
N MET A 62 4.67 -12.11 21.18
CA MET A 62 3.95 -11.16 22.01
C MET A 62 3.17 -10.10 21.21
N GLU A 63 3.22 -10.15 19.88
CA GLU A 63 2.63 -9.14 18.98
C GLU A 63 3.22 -7.73 19.17
N GLU A 64 4.43 -7.63 19.70
CA GLU A 64 5.19 -6.39 19.82
C GLU A 64 5.98 -6.11 18.51
N PHE A 65 5.26 -6.03 17.39
CA PHE A 65 5.85 -6.01 16.04
C PHE A 65 6.79 -4.83 15.79
N ASP A 66 6.51 -3.66 16.35
CA ASP A 66 7.42 -2.50 16.21
C ASP A 66 8.79 -2.78 16.81
N LYS A 67 8.84 -3.41 18.01
CA LYS A 67 10.10 -3.80 18.62
C LYS A 67 10.81 -4.89 17.82
N ALA A 68 10.04 -5.84 17.29
CA ALA A 68 10.61 -6.89 16.44
C ALA A 68 11.27 -6.28 15.18
N ARG A 69 10.62 -5.29 14.51
CA ARG A 69 11.20 -4.58 13.36
C ARG A 69 12.47 -3.81 13.73
N GLU A 70 12.46 -3.07 14.85
CA GLU A 70 13.64 -2.38 15.30
C GLU A 70 14.84 -3.32 15.50
N GLU A 71 14.62 -4.52 16.04
CA GLU A 71 15.67 -5.51 16.22
C GLU A 71 16.07 -6.18 14.90
N LEU A 72 15.14 -6.38 13.97
CA LEU A 72 15.43 -6.86 12.60
C LEU A 72 16.32 -5.88 11.84
N ASP A 73 16.03 -4.59 11.91
CA ASP A 73 16.87 -3.55 11.30
C ASP A 73 18.28 -3.53 11.89
N LYS A 74 18.41 -3.77 13.19
CA LYS A 74 19.72 -3.79 13.86
C LYS A 74 20.54 -5.03 13.51
N ILE A 75 19.91 -6.21 13.37
CA ILE A 75 20.63 -7.46 13.06
C ILE A 75 20.96 -7.58 11.55
N ALA A 76 20.17 -6.98 10.66
CA ALA A 76 20.33 -7.11 9.23
C ALA A 76 21.78 -6.94 8.72
N PRO A 77 22.58 -5.94 9.18
CA PRO A 77 23.97 -5.80 8.76
C PRO A 77 24.90 -6.93 9.18
N PHE A 78 24.48 -7.80 10.08
CA PHE A 78 25.26 -8.93 10.60
C PHE A 78 24.83 -10.28 10.01
N CYS A 79 23.79 -10.30 9.20
CA CYS A 79 23.32 -11.49 8.46
C CYS A 79 24.13 -11.60 7.18
N ASP A 80 25.23 -12.34 7.21
CA ASP A 80 26.20 -12.49 6.11
C ASP A 80 26.21 -13.89 5.48
N ASN A 81 25.44 -14.82 6.01
CA ASN A 81 25.30 -16.17 5.48
C ASN A 81 23.85 -16.47 5.03
N PRO A 82 23.66 -17.41 4.07
CA PRO A 82 22.35 -17.75 3.52
C PRO A 82 21.27 -18.05 4.57
N ALA A 83 21.62 -18.81 5.59
CA ALA A 83 20.66 -19.22 6.63
C ALA A 83 20.15 -18.03 7.47
N ASP A 84 21.04 -17.11 7.85
CA ASP A 84 20.65 -15.92 8.62
C ASP A 84 19.84 -14.94 7.78
N ILE A 85 20.21 -14.77 6.49
CA ILE A 85 19.44 -13.94 5.54
C ILE A 85 18.04 -14.53 5.35
N ALA A 86 17.91 -15.82 5.11
CA ALA A 86 16.61 -16.48 4.98
C ALA A 86 15.76 -16.33 6.25
N LYS A 87 16.40 -16.40 7.43
CA LYS A 87 15.72 -16.23 8.71
C LYS A 87 15.27 -14.80 8.95
N LEU A 88 16.05 -13.81 8.52
CA LEU A 88 15.67 -12.41 8.53
C LEU A 88 14.38 -12.20 7.72
N HIS A 89 14.34 -12.69 6.49
CA HIS A 89 13.16 -12.63 5.63
C HIS A 89 11.97 -13.41 6.21
N TYR A 90 12.19 -14.58 6.81
CA TYR A 90 11.13 -15.30 7.49
C TYR A 90 10.48 -14.48 8.60
N MET A 91 11.29 -13.80 9.43
CA MET A 91 10.77 -12.99 10.54
C MET A 91 9.98 -11.77 10.05
N HIS A 92 10.44 -11.10 8.99
CA HIS A 92 9.67 -10.03 8.32
C HIS A 92 8.37 -10.55 7.74
N GLY A 93 8.41 -11.68 7.03
CA GLY A 93 7.23 -12.32 6.45
C GLY A 93 6.21 -12.72 7.52
N TYR A 94 6.67 -13.24 8.65
CA TYR A 94 5.80 -13.58 9.78
C TYR A 94 5.07 -12.35 10.34
N ILE A 95 5.75 -11.22 10.50
CA ILE A 95 5.13 -9.97 10.95
C ILE A 95 4.05 -9.53 9.96
N TYR A 96 4.36 -9.51 8.66
CA TYR A 96 3.39 -9.16 7.64
C TYR A 96 2.18 -10.09 7.64
N TYR A 97 2.37 -11.39 7.76
CA TYR A 97 1.29 -12.37 7.86
C TYR A 97 0.37 -12.08 9.07
N ARG A 98 0.94 -11.75 10.22
CA ARG A 98 0.18 -11.43 11.45
C ARG A 98 -0.57 -10.09 11.36
N GLU A 99 -0.17 -9.22 10.45
CA GLU A 99 -0.83 -7.93 10.16
C GLU A 99 -1.85 -8.03 9.01
N ASP A 100 -2.23 -9.22 8.58
CA ASP A 100 -3.13 -9.47 7.45
C ASP A 100 -2.60 -8.88 6.10
N ARG A 101 -1.27 -8.92 5.91
CA ARG A 101 -0.54 -8.40 4.75
C ARG A 101 0.13 -9.53 3.98
N GLU A 102 -0.68 -10.52 3.56
CA GLU A 102 -0.21 -11.82 3.05
C GLU A 102 0.63 -11.69 1.77
N TYR A 103 0.37 -10.69 0.94
CA TYR A 103 1.17 -10.48 -0.28
C TYR A 103 2.61 -10.08 0.04
N LEU A 104 2.82 -9.23 1.06
CA LEU A 104 4.16 -8.90 1.55
C LEU A 104 4.82 -10.09 2.24
N ALA A 105 4.06 -10.83 3.04
CA ALA A 105 4.57 -12.04 3.65
C ALA A 105 5.10 -13.03 2.59
N ILE A 106 4.34 -13.24 1.50
CA ILE A 106 4.78 -14.08 0.37
C ILE A 106 6.06 -13.55 -0.27
N ALA A 107 6.18 -12.23 -0.46
CA ALA A 107 7.40 -11.64 -1.04
C ALA A 107 8.61 -11.91 -0.15
N GLU A 108 8.50 -11.65 1.14
CA GLU A 108 9.58 -11.91 2.09
C GLU A 108 9.97 -13.40 2.14
N TYR A 109 9.00 -14.31 2.20
CA TYR A 109 9.28 -15.74 2.20
C TYR A 109 9.97 -16.19 0.91
N ARG A 110 9.66 -15.60 -0.25
CA ARG A 110 10.36 -15.85 -1.52
C ARG A 110 11.80 -15.34 -1.47
N CYS A 111 12.04 -14.13 -0.97
CA CYS A 111 13.39 -13.62 -0.76
C CYS A 111 14.21 -14.58 0.14
N GLY A 112 13.58 -15.13 1.17
CA GLY A 112 14.21 -16.15 2.02
C GLY A 112 14.58 -17.43 1.26
N LEU A 113 13.71 -17.94 0.36
CA LEU A 113 13.99 -19.10 -0.49
C LEU A 113 15.11 -18.82 -1.49
N GLU A 114 15.16 -17.63 -2.07
CA GLU A 114 16.22 -17.21 -2.99
C GLU A 114 17.58 -17.07 -2.27
N ALA A 115 17.57 -16.60 -1.02
CA ALA A 115 18.77 -16.44 -0.22
C ALA A 115 19.40 -17.77 0.25
N ASP A 116 18.55 -18.77 0.58
CA ASP A 116 18.96 -20.08 1.09
C ASP A 116 18.28 -21.22 0.33
N PRO A 117 18.63 -21.43 -0.96
CA PRO A 117 17.98 -22.43 -1.82
C PRO A 117 18.20 -23.87 -1.34
N ASP A 118 19.25 -24.12 -0.57
CA ASP A 118 19.57 -25.42 0.03
C ASP A 118 18.87 -25.64 1.39
N ASN A 119 18.10 -24.65 1.83
CA ASN A 119 17.38 -24.64 3.11
C ASN A 119 18.28 -24.99 4.31
N THR A 120 19.44 -24.40 4.39
CA THR A 120 20.40 -24.62 5.50
C THR A 120 19.86 -24.06 6.81
N ALA A 121 18.96 -23.07 6.74
CA ALA A 121 18.22 -22.53 7.89
C ALA A 121 17.18 -23.51 8.45
N GLY A 122 16.77 -24.52 7.69
CA GLY A 122 15.73 -25.48 8.09
C GLY A 122 14.33 -24.85 8.22
N LEU A 123 14.05 -23.81 7.41
CA LEU A 123 12.76 -23.12 7.41
C LEU A 123 11.79 -23.75 6.42
N ASN A 124 10.49 -23.70 6.74
CA ASN A 124 9.45 -24.27 5.90
C ASN A 124 8.73 -23.20 5.07
N LEU A 125 9.52 -22.36 4.38
CA LEU A 125 9.04 -21.14 3.68
C LEU A 125 8.01 -21.45 2.58
N GLU A 126 8.13 -22.57 1.89
CA GLU A 126 7.13 -22.98 0.88
C GLU A 126 5.74 -23.20 1.48
N ASN A 127 5.68 -23.80 2.68
CA ASN A 127 4.41 -23.98 3.38
C ASN A 127 3.85 -22.65 3.89
N GLU A 128 4.69 -21.75 4.37
CA GLU A 128 4.26 -20.41 4.77
C GLU A 128 3.63 -19.65 3.59
N ILE A 129 4.25 -19.72 2.41
CA ILE A 129 3.70 -19.16 1.17
C ILE A 129 2.35 -19.78 0.83
N GLU A 130 2.23 -21.12 0.93
CA GLU A 130 0.96 -21.80 0.62
C GLU A 130 -0.13 -21.46 1.64
N ASP A 131 0.21 -21.27 2.90
CA ASP A 131 -0.75 -20.84 3.93
C ASP A 131 -1.23 -19.42 3.70
N CYS A 132 -0.36 -18.50 3.34
CA CYS A 132 -0.74 -17.16 2.87
C CYS A 132 -1.71 -17.24 1.67
N ARG A 133 -1.40 -18.06 0.66
CA ARG A 133 -2.25 -18.27 -0.51
C ARG A 133 -3.63 -18.86 -0.17
N LYS A 134 -3.70 -19.79 0.78
CA LYS A 134 -4.98 -20.33 1.28
C LYS A 134 -5.83 -19.24 1.92
N TYR A 135 -5.19 -18.38 2.72
CA TYR A 135 -5.88 -17.27 3.37
C TYR A 135 -6.40 -16.26 2.32
N ILE A 136 -5.59 -15.89 1.34
CA ILE A 136 -5.99 -15.04 0.21
C ILE A 136 -7.20 -15.67 -0.53
N ARG A 137 -7.13 -16.95 -0.89
CA ARG A 137 -8.25 -17.64 -1.58
C ARG A 137 -9.54 -17.64 -0.75
N LYS A 138 -9.43 -17.84 0.57
CA LYS A 138 -10.59 -17.79 1.48
C LYS A 138 -11.25 -16.40 1.48
N ASN A 139 -10.44 -15.35 1.39
CA ASN A 139 -10.91 -13.97 1.40
C ASN A 139 -11.47 -13.50 0.05
N HIS A 140 -11.10 -14.13 -1.07
CA HIS A 140 -11.57 -13.77 -2.42
C HIS A 140 -13.09 -13.73 -2.56
N ALA A 141 -13.80 -14.70 -1.97
CA ALA A 141 -15.27 -14.72 -2.02
C ALA A 141 -15.89 -13.50 -1.32
N LYS A 142 -15.31 -13.10 -0.17
CA LYS A 142 -15.75 -11.89 0.55
C LYS A 142 -15.44 -10.63 -0.24
N LEU A 143 -14.23 -10.56 -0.81
CA LEU A 143 -13.78 -9.45 -1.65
C LEU A 143 -14.70 -9.27 -2.86
N ARG A 144 -15.03 -10.35 -3.57
CA ARG A 144 -15.97 -10.32 -4.69
C ARG A 144 -17.35 -9.80 -4.27
N SER A 145 -17.90 -10.31 -3.19
CA SER A 145 -19.21 -9.88 -2.67
C SER A 145 -19.25 -8.39 -2.30
N LEU A 146 -18.18 -7.87 -1.70
CA LEU A 146 -18.04 -6.44 -1.38
C LEU A 146 -17.92 -5.58 -2.64
N SER A 147 -17.20 -6.06 -3.65
CA SER A 147 -17.03 -5.38 -4.93
C SER A 147 -18.33 -5.35 -5.73
N GLU A 148 -19.08 -6.46 -5.78
CA GLU A 148 -20.41 -6.52 -6.38
C GLU A 148 -21.38 -5.55 -5.69
N LYS A 149 -21.32 -5.47 -4.36
CA LYS A 149 -22.13 -4.51 -3.60
C LYS A 149 -21.78 -3.07 -3.96
N LEU A 150 -20.49 -2.71 -3.94
CA LEU A 150 -20.02 -1.38 -4.30
C LEU A 150 -20.45 -0.99 -5.71
N TYR A 151 -20.24 -1.88 -6.68
CA TYR A 151 -20.62 -1.69 -8.08
C TYR A 151 -22.13 -1.45 -8.22
N ASN A 152 -22.96 -2.30 -7.60
CA ASN A 152 -24.41 -2.17 -7.68
C ASN A 152 -24.93 -0.92 -6.99
N ASP A 153 -24.38 -0.55 -5.83
CA ASP A 153 -24.76 0.66 -5.10
C ASP A 153 -24.48 1.92 -5.95
N ILE A 154 -23.32 1.98 -6.62
CA ILE A 154 -22.99 3.08 -7.53
C ILE A 154 -23.97 3.11 -8.71
N LYS A 155 -24.19 1.98 -9.38
CA LYS A 155 -25.09 1.89 -10.54
C LYS A 155 -26.54 2.24 -10.23
N VAL A 156 -27.06 1.77 -9.10
CA VAL A 156 -28.43 2.09 -8.68
C VAL A 156 -28.56 3.60 -8.43
N ARG A 157 -27.64 4.19 -7.70
CA ARG A 157 -27.67 5.61 -7.34
C ARG A 157 -27.58 6.53 -8.56
N CYS A 158 -26.71 6.22 -9.51
CA CYS A 158 -26.54 7.01 -10.73
C CYS A 158 -27.73 6.90 -11.69
N ARG A 159 -28.60 5.87 -11.58
CA ARG A 159 -29.75 5.64 -12.45
C ARG A 159 -31.08 6.16 -11.92
N GLU A 160 -31.16 6.52 -10.64
CA GLU A 160 -32.43 6.81 -9.96
C GLU A 160 -33.15 8.08 -10.44
N LYS A 161 -32.54 8.93 -11.28
CA LYS A 161 -33.19 10.15 -11.77
C LYS A 161 -33.24 10.21 -13.31
N SER A 162 -34.42 10.54 -13.83
CA SER A 162 -34.69 10.68 -15.28
C SER A 162 -34.39 12.09 -15.81
N GLU A 163 -34.34 13.11 -14.96
CA GLU A 163 -33.95 14.49 -15.27
C GLU A 163 -32.70 14.88 -14.51
N LYS A 164 -31.63 15.18 -15.26
CA LYS A 164 -30.34 15.55 -14.69
C LYS A 164 -30.08 17.04 -14.93
N ASN A 165 -29.43 17.68 -13.97
CA ASN A 165 -29.02 19.07 -14.07
C ASN A 165 -27.81 19.19 -15.01
N LYS A 166 -27.87 20.11 -15.96
CA LYS A 166 -26.76 20.40 -16.84
C LYS A 166 -25.79 21.35 -16.16
N LEU A 167 -24.51 20.98 -16.14
CA LEU A 167 -23.43 21.76 -15.60
C LEU A 167 -22.78 22.64 -16.68
N SER A 168 -22.24 23.80 -16.28
CA SER A 168 -21.22 24.48 -17.06
C SER A 168 -19.91 23.66 -17.04
N ASP A 169 -19.02 23.92 -18.00
CA ASP A 169 -17.72 23.25 -18.04
C ASP A 169 -16.89 23.52 -16.78
N GLU A 170 -17.03 24.70 -16.18
CA GLU A 170 -16.37 25.05 -14.92
C GLU A 170 -16.91 24.24 -13.76
N GLU A 171 -18.22 24.13 -13.61
CA GLU A 171 -18.87 23.30 -12.58
C GLU A 171 -18.55 21.83 -12.77
N PHE A 172 -18.57 21.34 -14.01
CA PHE A 172 -18.21 19.95 -14.32
C PHE A 172 -16.77 19.64 -13.89
N THR A 173 -15.81 20.51 -14.27
CA THR A 173 -14.41 20.37 -13.87
C THR A 173 -14.26 20.39 -12.33
N LEU A 174 -15.03 21.27 -11.68
CA LEU A 174 -15.10 21.37 -10.24
C LEU A 174 -15.54 20.02 -9.62
N TYR A 175 -16.61 19.43 -10.12
CA TYR A 175 -17.12 18.15 -9.63
C TYR A 175 -16.14 17.01 -9.85
N LEU A 176 -15.49 16.93 -10.99
CA LEU A 176 -14.44 15.93 -11.23
C LEU A 176 -13.31 16.00 -10.17
N GLY A 177 -12.92 17.22 -9.78
CA GLY A 177 -11.90 17.47 -8.77
C GLY A 177 -12.38 17.30 -7.32
N PHE A 178 -13.70 17.33 -7.05
CA PHE A 178 -14.27 17.13 -5.70
C PHE A 178 -14.48 15.67 -5.34
N LEU A 179 -14.53 14.78 -6.30
CA LEU A 179 -14.61 13.34 -6.06
C LEU A 179 -13.43 12.74 -5.26
N PRO A 180 -12.33 13.50 -4.98
CA PRO A 180 -11.36 13.11 -3.96
C PRO A 180 -11.96 12.83 -2.57
N ALA A 181 -13.19 13.25 -2.29
CA ALA A 181 -13.89 12.84 -1.05
C ALA A 181 -14.09 11.31 -0.95
N LEU A 182 -14.04 10.56 -2.06
CA LEU A 182 -13.88 9.10 -2.05
C LEU A 182 -12.49 8.65 -1.56
N ARG A 183 -11.56 9.57 -1.46
CA ARG A 183 -10.21 9.38 -0.98
C ARG A 183 -10.10 9.45 0.53
N VAL A 184 -10.94 8.99 1.33
CA VAL A 184 -10.60 8.95 2.75
C VAL A 184 -9.56 7.84 2.95
N ILE A 185 -8.36 8.14 2.54
CA ILE A 185 -7.17 7.46 3.03
C ILE A 185 -6.97 8.01 4.44
N PRO A 186 -6.97 7.19 5.49
CA PRO A 186 -6.68 7.65 6.84
C PRO A 186 -5.36 8.45 6.85
N GLY A 187 -5.38 9.69 7.33
CA GLY A 187 -4.24 10.61 7.34
C GLY A 187 -4.18 11.60 6.15
N HIS A 188 -5.13 11.56 5.21
CA HIS A 188 -5.28 12.52 4.12
C HIS A 188 -6.59 13.33 4.21
N GLU A 189 -7.11 13.49 5.41
CA GLU A 189 -8.34 14.24 5.69
C GLU A 189 -8.26 15.73 5.29
N HIS A 190 -7.05 16.24 5.09
CA HIS A 190 -6.81 17.62 4.64
C HIS A 190 -7.26 17.89 3.19
N SER A 191 -7.63 16.87 2.42
CA SER A 191 -8.09 17.03 1.05
C SER A 191 -9.58 17.38 0.91
N ILE A 192 -10.34 17.36 2.01
CA ILE A 192 -11.82 17.43 2.00
C ILE A 192 -12.35 18.87 2.01
N GLY A 193 -11.57 19.85 2.34
CA GLY A 193 -12.01 21.21 2.63
C GLY A 193 -11.68 22.29 1.63
N PHE A 194 -11.47 21.96 0.35
CA PHE A 194 -11.05 22.97 -0.63
C PHE A 194 -12.20 23.82 -1.14
N ASP A 195 -12.26 25.07 -0.65
CA ASP A 195 -12.88 26.15 -1.38
C ASP A 195 -12.09 26.38 -2.68
N TYR A 196 -12.77 26.33 -3.81
CA TYR A 196 -12.17 26.51 -5.13
C TYR A 196 -11.63 27.92 -5.36
N SER A 197 -12.01 28.90 -4.54
CA SER A 197 -11.47 30.25 -4.51
C SER A 197 -10.00 30.31 -4.04
N GLY A 198 -9.49 29.21 -3.55
CA GLY A 198 -8.10 28.80 -3.66
C GLY A 198 -7.05 29.54 -2.86
N LYS A 199 -7.41 30.34 -1.85
CA LYS A 199 -6.35 30.95 -1.02
C LYS A 199 -6.53 30.56 0.42
N TYR A 200 -5.65 29.67 0.87
CA TYR A 200 -5.51 29.31 2.26
C TYR A 200 -5.08 30.47 3.13
N GLU A 201 -5.49 30.43 4.39
CA GLU A 201 -4.85 31.23 5.43
C GLU A 201 -3.36 30.84 5.55
N SER A 202 -2.51 31.78 5.99
CA SER A 202 -1.04 31.62 5.94
C SER A 202 -0.50 30.37 6.69
N ALA A 203 -1.18 29.93 7.74
CA ALA A 203 -0.77 28.72 8.50
C ALA A 203 -1.08 27.41 7.75
N GLU A 204 -2.24 27.32 7.10
CA GLU A 204 -2.63 26.16 6.30
C GLU A 204 -1.79 26.05 5.04
N LYS A 205 -1.51 27.19 4.41
CA LYS A 205 -0.61 27.26 3.27
C LYS A 205 0.80 26.77 3.62
N GLN A 206 1.34 27.17 4.77
CA GLN A 206 2.66 26.72 5.19
C GLN A 206 2.70 25.20 5.46
N ALA A 207 1.68 24.66 6.11
CA ALA A 207 1.56 23.22 6.35
C ALA A 207 1.50 22.44 5.03
N LEU A 208 0.76 22.95 4.03
CA LEU A 208 0.67 22.33 2.72
C LEU A 208 2.01 22.42 1.95
N LEU A 209 2.71 23.55 2.02
CA LEU A 209 4.06 23.71 1.42
C LEU A 209 5.06 22.73 2.03
N ASP A 210 5.06 22.58 3.36
CA ASP A 210 5.93 21.66 4.05
C ASP A 210 5.62 20.19 3.67
N TRP A 211 4.34 19.85 3.51
CA TRP A 211 3.92 18.53 3.06
C TRP A 211 4.30 18.26 1.60
N LEU A 212 4.07 19.22 0.68
CA LEU A 212 4.48 19.10 -0.73
C LEU A 212 5.99 18.91 -0.85
N LYS A 213 6.77 19.67 -0.06
CA LYS A 213 8.22 19.58 -0.03
C LYS A 213 8.72 18.24 0.53
N THR A 214 8.20 17.83 1.71
CA THR A 214 8.70 16.63 2.41
C THR A 214 8.21 15.33 1.79
N GLY A 215 6.97 15.32 1.31
CA GLY A 215 6.35 14.13 0.72
C GLY A 215 6.70 13.91 -0.75
N PHE A 216 6.92 15.01 -1.51
CA PHE A 216 7.02 14.94 -2.98
C PHE A 216 8.18 15.71 -3.58
N GLY A 217 8.97 16.42 -2.77
CA GLY A 217 10.08 17.26 -3.27
C GLY A 217 9.64 18.50 -4.02
N ILE A 218 8.36 18.89 -3.95
CA ILE A 218 7.80 20.04 -4.68
C ILE A 218 8.08 21.31 -3.89
N THR A 219 8.90 22.19 -4.44
CA THR A 219 9.31 23.46 -3.82
C THR A 219 9.03 24.70 -4.67
N ASP A 220 8.89 24.50 -5.97
CA ASP A 220 8.72 25.54 -7.00
C ASP A 220 8.03 24.97 -8.24
N ARG A 221 7.82 25.82 -9.25
CA ARG A 221 7.16 25.47 -10.51
C ARG A 221 7.88 24.35 -11.27
N GLU A 222 9.20 24.36 -11.31
CA GLU A 222 10.00 23.38 -12.05
C GLU A 222 9.87 22.00 -11.40
N SER A 223 10.10 21.90 -10.09
CA SER A 223 9.95 20.67 -9.32
C SER A 223 8.51 20.14 -9.31
N PHE A 224 7.50 21.04 -9.38
CA PHE A 224 6.11 20.63 -9.53
C PHE A 224 5.87 19.90 -10.85
N PHE A 225 6.28 20.47 -11.98
CA PHE A 225 6.04 19.85 -13.29
C PHE A 225 6.90 18.60 -13.50
N ASP A 226 8.12 18.56 -12.96
CA ASP A 226 8.94 17.36 -12.98
C ASP A 226 8.25 16.21 -12.21
N PHE A 227 7.76 16.49 -11.01
CA PHE A 227 6.97 15.52 -10.24
C PHE A 227 5.68 15.14 -10.96
N TYR A 228 4.88 16.11 -11.39
CA TYR A 228 3.55 15.92 -11.95
C TYR A 228 3.54 15.00 -13.18
N TYR A 229 4.50 15.17 -14.08
CA TYR A 229 4.60 14.34 -15.28
C TYR A 229 5.25 12.97 -15.04
N ASN A 230 6.01 12.81 -13.98
CA ASN A 230 6.72 11.56 -13.68
C ASN A 230 6.16 10.80 -12.46
N ALA A 231 5.14 11.35 -11.78
CA ALA A 231 4.64 10.76 -10.55
C ALA A 231 3.94 9.41 -10.77
N PRO A 232 4.39 8.35 -10.07
CA PRO A 232 3.71 7.05 -10.13
C PRO A 232 2.26 7.08 -9.64
N HIS A 233 1.90 8.10 -8.86
CA HIS A 233 0.54 8.27 -8.32
C HIS A 233 -0.48 8.70 -9.36
N CYS A 234 -0.04 9.39 -10.41
CA CYS A 234 -0.88 9.85 -11.51
C CYS A 234 -0.78 8.95 -12.76
N ASN A 235 -0.21 7.75 -12.64
CA ASN A 235 -0.01 6.78 -13.72
C ASN A 235 -0.47 5.36 -13.35
N ILE A 236 -1.42 5.25 -12.43
CA ILE A 236 -1.93 3.94 -11.97
C ILE A 236 -2.66 3.21 -13.08
N ASN A 237 -3.35 3.94 -13.96
CA ASN A 237 -4.03 3.35 -15.11
C ASN A 237 -3.05 2.68 -16.07
N SER A 238 -1.89 3.28 -16.32
CA SER A 238 -0.84 2.68 -17.16
C SER A 238 -0.39 1.34 -16.63
N MET A 239 -0.20 1.21 -15.32
CA MET A 239 0.14 -0.07 -14.68
C MET A 239 -0.96 -1.12 -14.87
N GLY A 240 -2.23 -0.70 -14.76
CA GLY A 240 -3.38 -1.57 -15.01
C GLY A 240 -3.43 -2.08 -16.45
N GLU A 241 -3.13 -1.23 -17.42
CA GLU A 241 -3.08 -1.59 -18.84
C GLU A 241 -1.91 -2.54 -19.14
N GLU A 242 -0.74 -2.32 -18.57
CA GLU A 242 0.41 -3.23 -18.70
C GLU A 242 0.06 -4.65 -18.23
N VAL A 243 -0.63 -4.76 -17.08
CA VAL A 243 -1.11 -6.06 -16.58
C VAL A 243 -2.15 -6.67 -17.50
N ARG A 244 -3.11 -5.89 -18.05
CA ARG A 244 -4.11 -6.39 -19.00
C ARG A 244 -3.45 -6.93 -20.26
N MET A 245 -2.46 -6.23 -20.80
CA MET A 245 -1.72 -6.66 -21.98
C MET A 245 -0.93 -7.95 -21.68
N TYR A 246 -0.31 -8.05 -20.52
CA TYR A 246 0.37 -9.29 -20.10
C TYR A 246 -0.60 -10.47 -20.01
N LEU A 247 -1.78 -10.29 -19.40
CA LEU A 247 -2.81 -11.32 -19.28
C LEU A 247 -3.41 -11.71 -20.65
N ALA A 248 -3.41 -10.77 -21.60
CA ALA A 248 -3.81 -11.03 -22.99
C ALA A 248 -2.72 -11.73 -23.84
N GLY A 249 -1.53 -12.00 -23.26
CA GLY A 249 -0.42 -12.63 -23.96
C GLY A 249 0.41 -11.69 -24.85
N THR A 250 0.27 -10.38 -24.67
CA THR A 250 1.03 -9.33 -25.38
C THR A 250 1.81 -8.44 -24.42
N PRO A 251 2.76 -9.01 -23.62
CA PRO A 251 3.47 -8.24 -22.61
C PRO A 251 4.32 -7.14 -23.27
N LEU A 252 4.39 -5.98 -22.62
CA LEU A 252 5.21 -4.83 -23.04
C LEU A 252 6.67 -4.94 -22.58
N PHE A 253 6.95 -5.85 -21.65
CA PHE A 253 8.29 -6.03 -21.07
C PHE A 253 8.53 -7.50 -20.71
N ASP A 254 9.80 -7.83 -20.49
CA ASP A 254 10.23 -9.17 -20.08
C ASP A 254 10.19 -9.26 -18.53
N MET A 255 9.39 -10.17 -18.01
CA MET A 255 9.28 -10.44 -16.59
C MET A 255 10.61 -10.83 -15.93
N ASP A 256 11.52 -11.45 -16.69
CA ASP A 256 12.82 -11.87 -16.19
C ASP A 256 13.77 -10.69 -15.96
N GLN A 257 13.44 -9.50 -16.49
CA GLN A 257 14.21 -8.26 -16.27
C GLN A 257 13.76 -7.49 -15.02
N LEU A 258 12.64 -7.87 -14.41
CA LEU A 258 12.18 -7.24 -13.18
C LEU A 258 13.01 -7.74 -11.99
N ASN A 259 13.41 -6.78 -11.14
CA ASN A 259 13.94 -7.12 -9.83
C ASN A 259 12.82 -7.70 -8.92
N SER A 260 13.18 -8.16 -7.73
CA SER A 260 12.24 -8.77 -6.78
C SER A 260 11.03 -7.87 -6.47
N ASP A 261 11.28 -6.58 -6.23
CA ASP A 261 10.23 -5.61 -5.90
C ASP A 261 9.29 -5.35 -7.08
N GLY A 262 9.85 -5.20 -8.29
CA GLY A 262 9.08 -5.03 -9.51
C GLY A 262 8.23 -6.26 -9.82
N ARG A 263 8.78 -7.46 -9.66
CA ARG A 263 8.06 -8.72 -9.85
C ARG A 263 6.92 -8.85 -8.85
N TYR A 264 7.17 -8.58 -7.57
CA TYR A 264 6.15 -8.59 -6.52
C TYR A 264 5.02 -7.60 -6.82
N ALA A 265 5.35 -6.35 -7.14
CA ALA A 265 4.36 -5.33 -7.49
C ALA A 265 3.49 -5.78 -8.67
N PHE A 266 4.12 -6.36 -9.71
CA PHE A 266 3.40 -6.84 -10.87
C PHE A 266 2.46 -8.03 -10.57
N GLU A 267 2.88 -8.95 -9.71
CA GLU A 267 2.01 -10.06 -9.25
C GLU A 267 0.81 -9.54 -8.48
N CYS A 268 1.01 -8.55 -7.59
CA CYS A 268 -0.07 -7.90 -6.85
C CYS A 268 -1.08 -7.23 -7.80
N PHE A 269 -0.60 -6.50 -8.80
CA PHE A 269 -1.47 -5.87 -9.80
C PHE A 269 -2.20 -6.89 -10.66
N THR A 270 -1.55 -8.01 -11.00
CA THR A 270 -2.17 -9.10 -11.74
C THR A 270 -3.36 -9.69 -10.97
N GLU A 271 -3.20 -9.95 -9.68
CA GLU A 271 -4.29 -10.44 -8.84
C GLU A 271 -5.42 -9.42 -8.70
N PHE A 272 -5.08 -8.15 -8.54
CA PHE A 272 -6.09 -7.08 -8.50
C PHE A 272 -6.91 -7.02 -9.78
N ILE A 273 -6.26 -6.94 -10.93
CA ILE A 273 -6.95 -6.87 -12.23
C ILE A 273 -7.81 -8.12 -12.47
N LYS A 274 -7.31 -9.32 -12.21
CA LYS A 274 -8.10 -10.56 -12.31
C LYS A 274 -9.37 -10.52 -11.46
N THR A 275 -9.29 -9.94 -10.27
CA THR A 275 -10.40 -9.89 -9.33
C THR A 275 -11.45 -8.87 -9.71
N PHE A 276 -11.04 -7.69 -10.23
CA PHE A 276 -11.92 -6.53 -10.39
C PHE A 276 -12.22 -6.15 -11.84
N ASN A 277 -11.58 -6.76 -12.83
CA ASN A 277 -11.72 -6.35 -14.23
C ASN A 277 -13.18 -6.30 -14.73
N GLU A 278 -14.06 -7.16 -14.22
CA GLU A 278 -15.49 -7.18 -14.58
C GLU A 278 -16.29 -5.98 -14.02
N PHE A 279 -15.75 -5.26 -13.03
CA PHE A 279 -16.38 -4.08 -12.42
C PHE A 279 -15.81 -2.76 -12.95
N LEU A 280 -14.72 -2.81 -13.71
CA LEU A 280 -14.06 -1.63 -14.24
C LEU A 280 -14.73 -1.20 -15.55
N PRO A 281 -14.90 0.10 -15.79
CA PRO A 281 -15.24 0.62 -17.11
C PRO A 281 -14.08 0.41 -18.10
N ASP A 282 -14.33 0.65 -19.39
CA ASP A 282 -13.32 0.50 -20.45
C ASP A 282 -12.08 1.37 -20.21
N ALA A 283 -12.27 2.55 -19.62
CA ALA A 283 -11.19 3.45 -19.23
C ALA A 283 -10.37 2.97 -18.00
N GLY A 284 -10.66 1.79 -17.47
CA GLY A 284 -9.92 1.21 -16.34
C GLY A 284 -10.04 2.04 -15.07
N VAL A 285 -8.91 2.45 -14.49
CA VAL A 285 -8.82 3.27 -13.28
C VAL A 285 -8.38 4.72 -13.55
N LEU A 286 -8.53 5.17 -14.80
CA LEU A 286 -8.08 6.49 -15.28
C LEU A 286 -8.68 7.67 -14.48
N ALA A 287 -9.91 7.53 -13.97
CA ALA A 287 -10.51 8.59 -13.16
C ALA A 287 -9.74 8.86 -11.85
N TRP A 288 -9.03 7.86 -11.32
CA TRP A 288 -8.11 8.08 -10.22
C TRP A 288 -6.96 9.01 -10.62
N ASP A 289 -6.30 8.73 -11.74
CA ASP A 289 -5.17 9.54 -12.23
C ASP A 289 -5.61 10.98 -12.50
N ILE A 290 -6.78 11.16 -13.13
CA ILE A 290 -7.37 12.50 -13.36
C ILE A 290 -7.61 13.23 -12.03
N SER A 291 -8.23 12.56 -11.07
CA SER A 291 -8.54 13.15 -9.76
C SER A 291 -7.28 13.47 -8.95
N GLU A 292 -6.25 12.62 -9.01
CA GLU A 292 -4.95 12.88 -8.40
C GLU A 292 -4.29 14.10 -9.05
N GLY A 293 -4.25 14.12 -10.38
CA GLY A 293 -3.70 15.24 -11.13
C GLY A 293 -4.38 16.56 -10.76
N MET A 294 -5.72 16.60 -10.72
CA MET A 294 -6.47 17.78 -10.28
C MET A 294 -6.13 18.20 -8.84
N GLY A 295 -5.94 17.22 -7.95
CA GLY A 295 -5.53 17.47 -6.57
C GLY A 295 -4.19 18.20 -6.50
N PHE A 296 -3.16 17.67 -7.15
CA PHE A 296 -1.82 18.28 -7.16
C PHE A 296 -1.81 19.65 -7.83
N VAL A 297 -2.51 19.83 -8.94
CA VAL A 297 -2.64 21.15 -9.61
C VAL A 297 -3.26 22.18 -8.66
N ARG A 298 -4.30 21.82 -7.94
CA ARG A 298 -4.96 22.70 -6.96
C ARG A 298 -4.08 23.06 -5.77
N TRP A 299 -3.34 22.11 -5.22
CA TRP A 299 -2.42 22.34 -4.11
C TRP A 299 -1.25 23.23 -4.52
N ALA A 300 -0.68 22.99 -5.69
CA ALA A 300 0.39 23.84 -6.22
C ALA A 300 -0.09 25.28 -6.48
N TYR A 301 -1.31 25.42 -7.00
CA TYR A 301 -1.93 26.72 -7.22
C TYR A 301 -2.22 27.47 -5.90
N ALA A 302 -2.82 26.78 -4.93
CA ALA A 302 -3.12 27.34 -3.61
C ALA A 302 -1.85 27.78 -2.86
N CYS A 303 -0.72 27.17 -3.16
CA CYS A 303 0.59 27.51 -2.60
C CYS A 303 1.37 28.56 -3.41
N ASP A 304 0.79 29.14 -4.48
CA ASP A 304 1.46 30.05 -5.43
C ASP A 304 2.71 29.42 -6.10
N ILE A 305 2.76 28.08 -6.20
CA ILE A 305 3.85 27.35 -6.89
C ILE A 305 3.67 27.47 -8.40
N ILE A 306 2.42 27.44 -8.89
CA ILE A 306 2.07 27.59 -10.31
C ILE A 306 1.21 28.82 -10.54
N THR A 307 1.21 29.32 -11.77
CA THR A 307 0.47 30.52 -12.18
C THR A 307 -0.99 30.20 -12.52
N ASP A 308 -1.83 31.26 -12.65
CA ASP A 308 -3.22 31.14 -13.13
C ASP A 308 -3.29 30.49 -14.52
N ALA A 309 -2.31 30.79 -15.38
CA ALA A 309 -2.21 30.22 -16.72
C ALA A 309 -1.92 28.72 -16.67
N ASP A 310 -0.95 28.29 -15.83
CA ASP A 310 -0.62 26.89 -15.63
C ASP A 310 -1.82 26.13 -15.06
N PHE A 311 -2.46 26.68 -14.03
CA PHE A 311 -3.67 26.10 -13.44
C PHE A 311 -4.75 25.88 -14.48
N SER A 312 -5.10 26.92 -15.26
CA SER A 312 -6.16 26.83 -16.25
C SER A 312 -5.84 25.84 -17.38
N GLU A 313 -4.58 25.78 -17.80
CA GLU A 313 -4.12 24.82 -18.81
C GLU A 313 -4.23 23.38 -18.33
N GLN A 314 -3.72 23.09 -17.13
CA GLN A 314 -3.74 21.73 -16.58
C GLN A 314 -5.16 21.25 -16.25
N MET A 315 -5.98 22.13 -15.66
CA MET A 315 -7.37 21.77 -15.36
C MET A 315 -8.18 21.51 -16.63
N ARG A 316 -7.97 22.26 -17.71
CA ARG A 316 -8.59 22.01 -19.00
C ARG A 316 -8.14 20.69 -19.61
N PHE A 317 -6.86 20.40 -19.57
CA PHE A 317 -6.32 19.12 -20.05
C PHE A 317 -6.99 17.93 -19.33
N LEU A 318 -7.08 17.97 -18.00
CA LEU A 318 -7.72 16.90 -17.23
C LEU A 318 -9.23 16.80 -17.45
N HIS A 319 -9.90 17.95 -17.65
CA HIS A 319 -11.30 18.02 -18.06
C HIS A 319 -11.52 17.32 -19.42
N ASP A 320 -10.72 17.68 -20.43
CA ASP A 320 -10.85 17.15 -21.78
C ASP A 320 -10.56 15.63 -21.79
N LEU A 321 -9.57 15.20 -21.01
CA LEU A 321 -9.27 13.78 -20.81
C LEU A 321 -10.47 13.03 -20.21
N ALA A 322 -11.13 13.58 -19.19
CA ALA A 322 -12.31 12.98 -18.61
C ALA A 322 -13.45 12.85 -19.63
N ARG A 323 -13.70 13.90 -20.42
CA ARG A 323 -14.72 13.90 -21.48
C ARG A 323 -14.43 12.93 -22.62
N GLU A 324 -13.16 12.71 -22.94
CA GLU A 324 -12.75 11.76 -23.98
C GLU A 324 -12.99 10.31 -23.58
N TYR A 325 -12.69 9.95 -22.33
CA TYR A 325 -12.67 8.55 -21.89
C TYR A 325 -13.91 8.09 -21.13
N PHE A 326 -14.73 9.01 -20.63
CA PHE A 326 -15.95 8.67 -19.88
C PHE A 326 -17.18 9.26 -20.53
N THR A 327 -18.29 8.54 -20.42
CA THR A 327 -19.60 8.95 -20.97
C THR A 327 -20.65 9.18 -19.89
N SER A 328 -20.30 8.91 -18.63
CA SER A 328 -21.21 9.07 -17.48
C SER A 328 -20.44 9.27 -16.18
N PHE A 329 -21.08 9.94 -15.21
CA PHE A 329 -20.58 9.97 -13.83
C PHE A 329 -20.54 8.57 -13.20
N GLU A 330 -21.42 7.66 -13.61
CA GLU A 330 -21.39 6.26 -13.16
C GLU A 330 -20.03 5.62 -13.44
N ASP A 331 -19.57 5.68 -14.69
CA ASP A 331 -18.31 5.08 -15.11
C ASP A 331 -17.11 5.79 -14.49
N TYR A 332 -17.17 7.12 -14.40
CA TYR A 332 -16.14 7.91 -13.75
C TYR A 332 -15.98 7.54 -12.26
N ILE A 333 -17.10 7.45 -11.52
CA ILE A 333 -17.09 7.09 -10.09
C ILE A 333 -16.62 5.65 -9.87
N LEU A 334 -17.03 4.70 -10.74
CA LEU A 334 -16.52 3.33 -10.67
C LEU A 334 -15.02 3.27 -10.88
N SER A 335 -14.52 3.93 -11.93
CA SER A 335 -13.10 4.04 -12.23
C SER A 335 -12.31 4.66 -11.06
N LEU A 336 -12.85 5.73 -10.46
CA LEU A 336 -12.25 6.40 -9.31
C LEU A 336 -12.21 5.50 -8.08
N ALA A 337 -13.32 4.84 -7.73
CA ALA A 337 -13.43 4.00 -6.53
C ALA A 337 -12.49 2.79 -6.61
N PHE A 338 -12.46 2.10 -7.75
CA PHE A 338 -11.55 0.97 -7.94
C PHE A 338 -10.09 1.43 -8.11
N GLY A 339 -9.84 2.61 -8.66
CA GLY A 339 -8.53 3.25 -8.69
C GLY A 339 -8.00 3.55 -7.29
N ALA A 340 -8.87 4.07 -6.40
CA ALA A 340 -8.53 4.27 -4.99
C ALA A 340 -8.17 2.95 -4.29
N ALA A 341 -8.94 1.89 -4.54
CA ALA A 341 -8.65 0.56 -3.99
C ALA A 341 -7.32 0.02 -4.50
N PHE A 342 -7.02 0.19 -5.78
CA PHE A 342 -5.77 -0.21 -6.41
C PHE A 342 -4.57 0.54 -5.84
N PHE A 343 -4.71 1.86 -5.66
CA PHE A 343 -3.67 2.68 -5.05
C PHE A 343 -3.40 2.29 -3.60
N MET A 344 -4.44 2.08 -2.79
CA MET A 344 -4.29 1.63 -1.41
C MET A 344 -3.61 0.26 -1.32
N PHE A 345 -3.96 -0.64 -2.21
CA PHE A 345 -3.35 -1.96 -2.33
C PHE A 345 -1.86 -1.86 -2.70
N LYS A 346 -1.51 -1.03 -3.69
CA LYS A 346 -0.12 -0.76 -4.10
C LYS A 346 0.73 -0.24 -2.94
N LEU A 347 0.19 0.64 -2.12
CA LEU A 347 0.91 1.19 -0.96
C LEU A 347 1.01 0.21 0.21
N ASP A 348 0.28 -0.90 0.14
CA ASP A 348 0.26 -1.96 1.13
C ASP A 348 -0.05 -1.49 2.58
N LYS A 349 -0.73 -0.34 2.66
CA LYS A 349 -1.11 0.28 3.94
C LYS A 349 -2.34 -0.36 4.55
N LEU A 350 -3.20 -0.93 3.70
CA LEU A 350 -4.43 -1.59 4.10
C LEU A 350 -4.55 -2.90 3.30
N ASN A 351 -5.08 -3.92 3.96
CA ASN A 351 -5.45 -5.13 3.25
C ASN A 351 -6.58 -4.80 2.24
N LEU A 352 -6.56 -5.45 1.10
CA LEU A 352 -7.47 -5.17 0.00
C LEU A 352 -8.95 -5.28 0.41
N ILE A 353 -9.28 -6.23 1.29
CA ILE A 353 -10.64 -6.40 1.82
C ILE A 353 -11.06 -5.18 2.62
N SER A 354 -10.19 -4.68 3.49
CA SER A 354 -10.47 -3.50 4.31
C SER A 354 -10.64 -2.25 3.44
N SER A 355 -9.85 -2.12 2.37
CA SER A 355 -9.95 -1.03 1.41
C SER A 355 -11.30 -1.03 0.68
N ILE A 356 -11.71 -2.18 0.15
CA ILE A 356 -13.00 -2.31 -0.55
C ILE A 356 -14.18 -2.19 0.42
N ASP A 357 -14.10 -2.75 1.62
CA ASP A 357 -15.15 -2.60 2.65
C ASP A 357 -15.32 -1.13 3.04
N TYR A 358 -14.23 -0.40 3.17
CA TYR A 358 -14.26 1.03 3.42
C TYR A 358 -14.97 1.79 2.26
N LEU A 359 -14.57 1.55 1.02
CA LEU A 359 -15.18 2.16 -0.17
C LEU A 359 -16.65 1.79 -0.29
N ALA A 360 -17.03 0.54 -0.04
CA ALA A 360 -18.43 0.10 -0.05
C ALA A 360 -19.30 0.78 1.00
N ARG A 361 -18.70 1.30 2.09
CA ARG A 361 -19.42 2.09 3.11
C ARG A 361 -19.44 3.58 2.79
N THR A 362 -18.41 4.11 2.19
CA THR A 362 -18.26 5.56 1.96
C THR A 362 -18.83 6.02 0.62
N ALA A 363 -18.72 5.23 -0.44
CA ALA A 363 -19.25 5.58 -1.75
C ALA A 363 -20.76 5.94 -1.72
N PRO A 364 -21.65 5.19 -1.02
CA PRO A 364 -23.06 5.58 -0.90
C PRO A 364 -23.25 6.93 -0.23
N LEU A 365 -22.41 7.31 0.74
CA LEU A 365 -22.53 8.60 1.43
C LEU A 365 -22.22 9.77 0.49
N LEU A 366 -21.28 9.59 -0.41
CA LEU A 366 -20.90 10.59 -1.42
C LEU A 366 -21.94 10.71 -2.53
N LEU A 367 -22.59 9.61 -2.85
CA LEU A 367 -23.69 9.56 -3.83
C LEU A 367 -25.03 10.06 -3.26
N HIS A 368 -25.12 10.40 -1.98
CA HIS A 368 -26.28 11.08 -1.39
C HIS A 368 -26.31 12.58 -1.68
N GLY A 369 -25.23 13.16 -2.20
CA GLY A 369 -25.18 14.55 -2.64
C GLY A 369 -25.76 14.77 -4.02
N ASP A 370 -25.40 15.89 -4.64
CA ASP A 370 -25.93 16.36 -5.93
C ASP A 370 -25.40 15.59 -7.15
N LEU A 371 -24.32 14.79 -6.99
CA LEU A 371 -23.64 14.06 -8.07
C LEU A 371 -24.55 13.18 -8.94
N PRO A 372 -25.50 12.36 -8.37
CA PRO A 372 -26.39 11.54 -9.17
C PRO A 372 -27.35 12.36 -10.04
N ASP A 373 -27.52 13.66 -9.72
CA ASP A 373 -28.44 14.57 -10.36
C ASP A 373 -27.81 15.32 -11.55
N LEU A 374 -26.53 15.07 -11.83
CA LEU A 374 -25.76 15.81 -12.83
C LEU A 374 -25.72 15.08 -14.16
N GLU A 375 -25.83 15.85 -15.26
CA GLU A 375 -25.59 15.38 -16.61
C GLU A 375 -24.08 15.32 -16.87
N TRP A 376 -23.63 14.17 -17.45
CA TRP A 376 -22.22 14.02 -17.88
C TRP A 376 -21.92 14.95 -19.03
#